data_dea0a9a9716ef3f0b9721c65376c3ac2
#
_entry.id   dea0a9a9716ef3f0b9721c65376c3ac2
#
_cell.length_a   1.000
_cell.length_b   1.000
_cell.length_c   1.000
_cell.angle_alpha   90.00
_cell.angle_beta   90.00
_cell.angle_gamma   90.00
#
_symmetry.space_group_name_H-M   'P 1'
#
loop_
_entity.id
_entity.type
_entity.pdbx_description
1 polymer ?
#
loop_
_entity_poly.entity_id
_entity_poly.type
_entity_poly.pdbx_seq_one_letter_code
_entity_poly.pdbx_strand_id
1 'polypeptide(L)'
;MRLAILASLVVLAATLGATEPRPHVTIRGIYGGVPQEILDSGRTLKDFGVNAVWLGSGSITPERMAVLEAQGVKIFAEFNTLHVAAALEEYPDAAPIGPDGKVSPPPEGWQGICPTHAAYRSSRMTAFRELLETYAVDGVWLDYHHAHASWERADPKLPDTCFCSRCLGRFEEDTGTELNGETPVENSAALLSTHRKAWTRWRADVLTGWVHQFRQILDSTRPSALLGTFHNPWTDDDQGGARIDKLGIDLWAQAAYVDVFSPMPYHARFGHAADPEWISRQVEWLGSYLGIDGVPGEKNRIWPIVQISDWGEAVPLEQVPTVLDHGTRTPATGVMIFAWGSLRKHPPKIEAVGRFYRTLQGR
;
A
#
# COMPACT_ATOMS: atom_id res chain seq x y z
N MET A 1 10.32 -52.65 -50.24
CA MET A 1 9.60 -51.37 -50.14
C MET A 1 9.72 -50.87 -48.71
N ARG A 2 10.69 -49.97 -48.44
CA ARG A 2 10.95 -49.41 -47.10
C ARG A 2 10.34 -48.00 -47.04
N LEU A 3 9.33 -47.81 -46.20
CA LEU A 3 8.76 -46.49 -45.91
C LEU A 3 9.70 -45.76 -44.92
N ALA A 4 10.18 -44.62 -45.34
CA ALA A 4 10.88 -43.69 -44.46
C ALA A 4 9.86 -42.73 -43.86
N ILE A 5 9.70 -42.73 -42.53
CA ILE A 5 8.88 -41.78 -41.80
C ILE A 5 9.78 -40.57 -41.47
N LEU A 6 9.55 -39.42 -42.12
CA LEU A 6 10.13 -38.15 -41.76
C LEU A 6 9.37 -37.61 -40.54
N ALA A 7 10.04 -37.54 -39.37
CA ALA A 7 9.57 -36.82 -38.21
C ALA A 7 9.94 -35.34 -38.36
N SER A 8 8.96 -34.49 -38.62
CA SER A 8 9.16 -33.03 -38.59
C SER A 8 9.20 -32.56 -37.14
N LEU A 9 10.38 -32.15 -36.69
CA LEU A 9 10.52 -31.41 -35.43
C LEU A 9 10.00 -29.97 -35.61
N VAL A 10 8.83 -29.68 -35.03
CA VAL A 10 8.37 -28.31 -34.90
C VAL A 10 9.08 -27.71 -33.68
N VAL A 11 10.08 -26.89 -33.93
CA VAL A 11 10.72 -26.06 -32.89
C VAL A 11 9.78 -24.89 -32.64
N LEU A 12 9.02 -24.96 -31.54
CA LEU A 12 8.24 -23.83 -31.04
C LEU A 12 9.25 -22.83 -30.43
N ALA A 13 9.68 -21.85 -31.21
CA ALA A 13 10.39 -20.69 -30.69
C ALA A 13 9.41 -19.87 -29.86
N ALA A 14 9.50 -19.94 -28.54
CA ALA A 14 8.85 -19.00 -27.65
C ALA A 14 9.46 -17.61 -27.94
N THR A 15 8.76 -16.82 -28.75
CA THR A 15 9.05 -15.39 -28.88
C THR A 15 8.77 -14.77 -27.52
N LEU A 16 9.83 -14.45 -26.79
CA LEU A 16 9.77 -13.46 -25.70
C LEU A 16 9.26 -12.18 -26.35
N GLY A 17 7.95 -11.94 -26.23
CA GLY A 17 7.30 -10.75 -26.76
C GLY A 17 8.03 -9.55 -26.21
N ALA A 18 8.60 -8.72 -27.09
CA ALA A 18 9.13 -7.43 -26.69
C ALA A 18 7.99 -6.64 -26.04
N THR A 19 8.14 -6.29 -24.76
CA THR A 19 7.16 -5.46 -24.05
C THR A 19 7.06 -4.14 -24.80
N GLU A 20 5.85 -3.79 -25.26
CA GLU A 20 5.63 -2.54 -25.96
C GLU A 20 5.90 -1.34 -25.01
N PRO A 21 6.44 -0.23 -25.55
CA PRO A 21 6.64 0.99 -24.75
C PRO A 21 5.31 1.44 -24.15
N ARG A 22 5.32 1.76 -22.84
CA ARG A 22 4.15 2.28 -22.11
C ARG A 22 4.42 3.70 -21.62
N PRO A 23 4.32 4.71 -22.49
CA PRO A 23 4.66 6.09 -22.13
C PRO A 23 3.77 6.68 -21.03
N HIS A 24 2.60 6.11 -20.79
CA HIS A 24 1.72 6.49 -19.68
C HIS A 24 2.30 6.12 -18.30
N VAL A 25 3.23 5.15 -18.22
CA VAL A 25 3.89 4.76 -16.97
C VAL A 25 5.03 5.72 -16.67
N THR A 26 4.73 6.78 -15.94
CA THR A 26 5.67 7.87 -15.66
C THR A 26 6.55 7.61 -14.44
N ILE A 27 6.12 6.75 -13.51
CA ILE A 27 6.86 6.40 -12.30
C ILE A 27 7.30 4.93 -12.35
N ARG A 28 8.59 4.70 -12.09
CA ARG A 28 9.24 3.40 -12.02
C ARG A 28 10.06 3.36 -10.75
N GLY A 29 9.47 2.81 -9.71
CA GLY A 29 9.89 2.97 -8.34
C GLY A 29 10.52 1.75 -7.69
N ILE A 30 11.31 2.02 -6.66
CA ILE A 30 11.81 1.03 -5.71
C ILE A 30 11.34 1.43 -4.30
N TYR A 31 10.74 0.46 -3.60
CA TYR A 31 10.34 0.62 -2.21
C TYR A 31 11.37 -0.05 -1.27
N GLY A 32 11.62 0.61 -0.12
CA GLY A 32 12.31 0.02 1.01
C GLY A 32 13.79 0.36 1.13
N GLY A 33 14.21 1.53 0.68
CA GLY A 33 15.54 2.07 0.93
C GLY A 33 16.29 2.57 -0.29
N VAL A 34 17.47 3.15 -0.06
CA VAL A 34 18.40 3.54 -1.13
C VAL A 34 18.94 2.28 -1.80
N PRO A 35 18.85 2.15 -3.13
CA PRO A 35 19.40 0.99 -3.85
C PRO A 35 20.93 1.04 -3.97
N GLN A 36 21.61 0.95 -2.83
CA GLN A 36 23.06 1.16 -2.70
C GLN A 36 23.85 0.18 -3.56
N GLU A 37 23.42 -1.07 -3.68
CA GLU A 37 24.11 -2.10 -4.47
C GLU A 37 24.15 -1.75 -5.98
N ILE A 38 23.16 -0.99 -6.48
CA ILE A 38 23.21 -0.47 -7.84
C ILE A 38 24.29 0.61 -7.94
N LEU A 39 24.33 1.54 -6.99
CA LEU A 39 25.28 2.65 -6.96
C LEU A 39 26.72 2.14 -6.78
N ASP A 40 26.93 1.15 -5.92
CA ASP A 40 28.25 0.53 -5.68
C ASP A 40 28.78 -0.22 -6.91
N SER A 41 27.90 -0.63 -7.83
CA SER A 41 28.30 -1.20 -9.12
C SER A 41 28.86 -0.17 -10.13
N GLY A 42 28.89 1.12 -9.75
CA GLY A 42 29.29 2.23 -10.62
C GLY A 42 28.21 2.67 -11.61
N ARG A 43 26.97 2.20 -11.46
CA ARG A 43 25.82 2.53 -12.30
C ARG A 43 24.91 3.51 -11.58
N THR A 44 24.14 4.29 -12.34
CA THR A 44 23.13 5.20 -11.81
C THR A 44 21.77 4.52 -11.73
N LEU A 45 20.84 5.06 -10.93
CA LEU A 45 19.45 4.58 -10.90
C LEU A 45 18.78 4.73 -12.27
N LYS A 46 19.14 5.78 -13.01
CA LYS A 46 18.67 6.02 -14.37
C LYS A 46 19.10 4.90 -15.33
N ASP A 47 20.29 4.31 -15.17
CA ASP A 47 20.76 3.18 -15.99
C ASP A 47 19.89 1.94 -15.79
N PHE A 48 19.19 1.84 -14.67
CA PHE A 48 18.18 0.83 -14.38
C PHE A 48 16.75 1.25 -14.78
N GLY A 49 16.57 2.45 -15.30
CA GLY A 49 15.24 2.98 -15.61
C GLY A 49 14.42 3.40 -14.38
N VAL A 50 15.04 3.42 -13.20
CA VAL A 50 14.44 3.85 -11.94
C VAL A 50 14.42 5.37 -11.86
N ASN A 51 13.27 5.94 -11.48
CA ASN A 51 13.11 7.38 -11.32
C ASN A 51 12.40 7.79 -10.02
N ALA A 52 12.12 6.83 -9.15
CA ALA A 52 11.49 7.09 -7.86
C ALA A 52 11.95 6.09 -6.78
N VAL A 53 12.06 6.55 -5.53
CA VAL A 53 12.42 5.72 -4.38
C VAL A 53 11.53 6.07 -3.19
N TRP A 54 11.04 5.04 -2.49
CA TRP A 54 10.30 5.18 -1.22
C TRP A 54 11.17 4.79 -0.04
N LEU A 55 11.25 5.70 0.94
CA LEU A 55 11.98 5.50 2.20
C LEU A 55 11.00 5.52 3.36
N GLY A 56 11.15 4.61 4.32
CA GLY A 56 10.45 4.74 5.60
C GLY A 56 10.81 6.07 6.27
N SER A 57 9.84 6.84 6.75
CA SER A 57 10.04 8.19 7.31
C SER A 57 11.08 8.23 8.43
N GLY A 58 11.13 7.18 9.28
CA GLY A 58 12.15 7.06 10.33
C GLY A 58 13.56 6.71 9.83
N SER A 59 13.72 6.43 8.55
CA SER A 59 15.01 6.10 7.93
C SER A 59 15.56 7.21 7.02
N ILE A 60 14.83 8.30 6.85
CA ILE A 60 15.28 9.44 6.04
C ILE A 60 16.36 10.19 6.83
N THR A 61 17.48 10.45 6.17
CA THR A 61 18.59 11.28 6.70
C THR A 61 19.07 12.24 5.62
N PRO A 62 19.73 13.37 5.98
CA PRO A 62 20.28 14.29 4.99
C PRO A 62 21.22 13.61 3.99
N GLU A 63 22.01 12.61 4.45
CA GLU A 63 22.95 11.89 3.58
C GLU A 63 22.21 11.03 2.55
N ARG A 64 21.14 10.33 2.96
CA ARG A 64 20.32 9.53 2.03
C ARG A 64 19.57 10.41 1.03
N MET A 65 19.05 11.56 1.49
CA MET A 65 18.45 12.55 0.61
C MET A 65 19.44 13.02 -0.45
N ALA A 66 20.64 13.46 -0.02
CA ALA A 66 21.68 13.93 -0.93
C ALA A 66 22.08 12.88 -1.98
N VAL A 67 22.20 11.60 -1.58
CA VAL A 67 22.49 10.51 -2.51
C VAL A 67 21.40 10.38 -3.58
N LEU A 68 20.13 10.42 -3.20
CA LEU A 68 19.01 10.26 -4.14
C LEU A 68 18.80 11.51 -5.01
N GLU A 69 18.96 12.70 -4.44
CA GLU A 69 18.94 13.98 -5.18
C GLU A 69 20.00 14.02 -6.27
N ALA A 70 21.23 13.54 -5.96
CA ALA A 70 22.31 13.41 -6.94
C ALA A 70 21.97 12.44 -8.09
N GLN A 71 21.09 11.46 -7.86
CA GLN A 71 20.58 10.56 -8.90
C GLN A 71 19.43 11.18 -9.73
N GLY A 72 18.88 12.32 -9.32
CA GLY A 72 17.77 12.99 -10.00
C GLY A 72 16.48 12.19 -9.97
N VAL A 73 16.26 11.38 -8.94
CA VAL A 73 15.04 10.59 -8.75
C VAL A 73 14.06 11.29 -7.81
N LYS A 74 12.78 10.95 -7.94
CA LYS A 74 11.75 11.36 -7.00
C LYS A 74 11.94 10.64 -5.65
N ILE A 75 11.75 11.37 -4.56
CA ILE A 75 11.92 10.84 -3.20
C ILE A 75 10.58 10.91 -2.48
N PHE A 76 10.07 9.74 -2.11
CA PHE A 76 8.82 9.61 -1.38
C PHE A 76 9.05 9.03 0.00
N ALA A 77 8.35 9.57 1.00
CA ALA A 77 8.37 9.07 2.36
C ALA A 77 7.20 8.11 2.60
N GLU A 78 7.46 6.95 3.19
CA GLU A 78 6.43 6.11 3.80
C GLU A 78 6.20 6.58 5.23
N PHE A 79 4.96 6.82 5.60
CA PHE A 79 4.59 7.29 6.93
C PHE A 79 3.59 6.34 7.57
N ASN A 80 4.06 5.57 8.55
CA ASN A 80 3.21 4.66 9.31
C ASN A 80 2.23 5.45 10.20
N THR A 81 0.94 5.16 10.07
CA THR A 81 -0.11 5.91 10.76
C THR A 81 -0.63 5.24 12.03
N LEU A 82 -1.09 3.99 11.95
CA LEU A 82 -1.87 3.32 13.00
C LEU A 82 -1.28 1.99 13.50
N HIS A 83 -0.10 1.58 13.04
CA HIS A 83 0.58 0.37 13.50
C HIS A 83 1.98 0.69 14.03
N VAL A 84 2.03 1.42 15.13
CA VAL A 84 3.25 1.87 15.81
C VAL A 84 3.26 1.26 17.22
N ALA A 85 3.69 0.01 17.35
CA ALA A 85 3.68 -0.73 18.63
C ALA A 85 4.35 0.03 19.79
N ALA A 86 5.47 0.70 19.52
CA ALA A 86 6.19 1.51 20.52
C ALA A 86 5.34 2.66 21.09
N ALA A 87 4.30 3.11 20.38
CA ALA A 87 3.41 4.15 20.89
C ALA A 87 2.61 3.71 22.12
N LEU A 88 2.43 2.40 22.34
CA LEU A 88 1.75 1.91 23.54
C LEU A 88 2.59 2.04 24.82
N GLU A 89 3.88 2.29 24.72
CA GLU A 89 4.71 2.65 25.88
C GLU A 89 4.33 4.03 26.42
N GLU A 90 4.02 4.97 25.52
CA GLU A 90 3.61 6.35 25.87
C GLU A 90 2.07 6.45 26.04
N TYR A 91 1.31 5.71 25.22
CA TYR A 91 -0.16 5.74 25.19
C TYR A 91 -0.75 4.33 25.44
N PRO A 92 -0.60 3.74 26.63
CA PRO A 92 -1.04 2.34 26.87
C PRO A 92 -2.53 2.14 26.71
N ASP A 93 -3.36 3.17 26.94
CA ASP A 93 -4.80 3.16 26.75
C ASP A 93 -5.24 3.36 25.28
N ALA A 94 -4.28 3.52 24.35
CA ALA A 94 -4.53 3.49 22.91
C ALA A 94 -4.56 2.05 22.33
N ALA A 95 -4.34 1.03 23.15
CA ALA A 95 -4.48 -0.35 22.71
C ALA A 95 -5.92 -0.64 22.25
N PRO A 96 -6.11 -1.28 21.08
CA PRO A 96 -7.45 -1.61 20.57
C PRO A 96 -8.18 -2.59 21.50
N ILE A 97 -9.47 -2.36 21.72
CA ILE A 97 -10.34 -3.20 22.56
C ILE A 97 -11.23 -4.05 21.66
N GLY A 98 -11.28 -5.35 21.93
CA GLY A 98 -12.15 -6.30 21.25
C GLY A 98 -13.60 -6.23 21.74
N PRO A 99 -14.52 -6.98 21.10
CA PRO A 99 -15.92 -7.03 21.50
C PRO A 99 -16.16 -7.68 22.85
N ASP A 100 -15.17 -8.40 23.38
CA ASP A 100 -15.19 -9.00 24.73
C ASP A 100 -14.76 -8.01 25.83
N GLY A 101 -14.52 -6.75 25.49
CA GLY A 101 -14.08 -5.71 26.40
C GLY A 101 -12.61 -5.78 26.83
N LYS A 102 -11.82 -6.67 26.21
CA LYS A 102 -10.40 -6.84 26.51
C LYS A 102 -9.53 -6.24 25.43
N VAL A 103 -8.27 -5.97 25.78
CA VAL A 103 -7.27 -5.61 24.78
C VAL A 103 -7.16 -6.70 23.72
N SER A 104 -7.36 -6.34 22.47
CA SER A 104 -7.20 -7.23 21.34
C SER A 104 -5.71 -7.50 21.13
N PRO A 105 -5.24 -8.76 21.18
CA PRO A 105 -3.83 -9.06 20.97
C PRO A 105 -3.40 -8.74 19.53
N PRO A 106 -2.12 -8.37 19.31
CA PRO A 106 -1.63 -8.06 17.98
C PRO A 106 -1.74 -9.28 17.05
N PRO A 107 -2.58 -9.23 15.99
CA PRO A 107 -2.70 -10.34 15.07
C PRO A 107 -1.38 -10.56 14.32
N GLU A 108 -0.82 -11.76 14.43
CA GLU A 108 0.48 -12.12 13.84
C GLU A 108 1.62 -11.14 14.21
N GLY A 109 1.55 -10.53 15.38
CA GLY A 109 2.53 -9.55 15.86
C GLY A 109 2.32 -8.11 15.39
N TRP A 110 1.31 -7.84 14.57
CA TRP A 110 1.00 -6.49 14.05
C TRP A 110 0.13 -5.72 15.04
N GLN A 111 0.74 -4.79 15.77
CA GLN A 111 0.06 -3.98 16.78
C GLN A 111 -0.56 -2.73 16.17
N GLY A 112 -1.88 -2.71 16.07
CA GLY A 112 -2.64 -1.51 15.71
C GLY A 112 -2.91 -0.60 16.92
N ILE A 113 -3.29 0.64 16.64
CA ILE A 113 -3.62 1.68 17.64
C ILE A 113 -5.09 2.09 17.47
N CYS A 114 -5.76 2.42 18.57
CA CYS A 114 -7.11 2.98 18.56
C CYS A 114 -7.15 4.29 17.78
N PRO A 115 -7.92 4.39 16.67
CA PRO A 115 -7.89 5.58 15.80
C PRO A 115 -8.56 6.83 16.42
N THR A 116 -9.31 6.68 17.52
CA THR A 116 -9.94 7.79 18.23
C THR A 116 -9.12 8.31 19.40
N HIS A 117 -7.92 7.77 19.65
CA HIS A 117 -7.07 8.26 20.74
C HIS A 117 -6.48 9.63 20.38
N ALA A 118 -6.97 10.69 21.04
CA ALA A 118 -6.72 12.07 20.65
C ALA A 118 -5.24 12.46 20.75
N ALA A 119 -4.57 12.11 21.86
CA ALA A 119 -3.15 12.46 22.06
C ALA A 119 -2.25 11.74 21.04
N TYR A 120 -2.48 10.44 20.78
CA TYR A 120 -1.76 9.71 19.74
C TYR A 120 -1.99 10.33 18.35
N ARG A 121 -3.25 10.65 18.01
CA ARG A 121 -3.57 11.31 16.74
C ARG A 121 -2.81 12.64 16.60
N SER A 122 -2.81 13.46 17.63
CA SER A 122 -2.07 14.71 17.64
C SER A 122 -0.56 14.51 17.43
N SER A 123 0.06 13.53 18.12
CA SER A 123 1.48 13.22 17.95
C SER A 123 1.81 12.79 16.51
N ARG A 124 0.94 12.00 15.86
CA ARG A 124 1.14 11.61 14.45
C ARG A 124 1.00 12.79 13.48
N MET A 125 0.05 13.70 13.72
CA MET A 125 -0.08 14.93 12.93
C MET A 125 1.13 15.84 13.06
N THR A 126 1.69 15.96 14.28
CA THR A 126 2.92 16.70 14.54
C THR A 126 4.10 16.06 13.80
N ALA A 127 4.31 14.76 13.96
CA ALA A 127 5.40 14.04 13.29
C ALA A 127 5.30 14.12 11.75
N PHE A 128 4.09 14.11 11.18
CA PHE A 128 3.89 14.28 9.75
C PHE A 128 4.28 15.69 9.27
N ARG A 129 3.95 16.72 10.03
CA ARG A 129 4.35 18.10 9.76
C ARG A 129 5.89 18.25 9.83
N GLU A 130 6.51 17.75 10.89
CA GLU A 130 7.96 17.79 11.09
C GLU A 130 8.72 17.10 9.94
N LEU A 131 8.21 15.95 9.44
CA LEU A 131 8.75 15.27 8.28
C LEU A 131 8.79 16.19 7.05
N LEU A 132 7.67 16.88 6.76
CA LEU A 132 7.53 17.77 5.62
C LEU A 132 8.36 19.07 5.75
N GLU A 133 8.53 19.58 6.96
CA GLU A 133 9.35 20.75 7.24
C GLU A 133 10.84 20.44 7.15
N THR A 134 11.23 19.22 7.58
CA THR A 134 12.64 18.82 7.64
C THR A 134 13.19 18.35 6.30
N TYR A 135 12.39 17.60 5.50
CA TYR A 135 12.88 16.95 4.30
C TYR A 135 12.11 17.39 3.05
N ALA A 136 12.85 17.66 1.97
CA ALA A 136 12.31 18.07 0.68
C ALA A 136 11.79 16.85 -0.13
N VAL A 137 10.86 16.08 0.44
CA VAL A 137 10.26 14.92 -0.25
C VAL A 137 9.27 15.35 -1.32
N ASP A 138 9.16 14.58 -2.42
CA ASP A 138 8.20 14.77 -3.50
C ASP A 138 6.78 14.32 -3.13
N GLY A 139 6.63 13.58 -2.03
CA GLY A 139 5.33 13.16 -1.49
C GLY A 139 5.48 12.25 -0.29
N VAL A 140 4.34 11.99 0.37
CA VAL A 140 4.25 11.10 1.53
C VAL A 140 3.15 10.07 1.28
N TRP A 141 3.47 8.80 1.53
CA TRP A 141 2.55 7.66 1.47
C TRP A 141 2.12 7.27 2.87
N LEU A 142 0.82 7.33 3.14
CA LEU A 142 0.24 6.83 4.37
C LEU A 142 0.24 5.31 4.32
N ASP A 143 0.98 4.69 5.24
CA ASP A 143 1.03 3.24 5.40
C ASP A 143 0.38 2.82 6.70
N TYR A 144 -0.05 1.55 6.77
CA TYR A 144 -0.79 0.99 7.90
C TYR A 144 -2.00 1.85 8.32
N HIS A 145 -2.64 2.46 7.34
CA HIS A 145 -3.80 3.34 7.57
C HIS A 145 -5.11 2.54 7.56
N HIS A 146 -5.24 1.66 8.55
CA HIS A 146 -6.38 0.76 8.70
C HIS A 146 -6.58 0.34 10.16
N ALA A 147 -7.73 -0.27 10.47
CA ALA A 147 -8.01 -0.83 11.79
C ALA A 147 -7.05 -1.97 12.13
N HIS A 148 -6.96 -2.30 13.42
CA HIS A 148 -6.12 -3.36 13.96
C HIS A 148 -6.32 -4.71 13.24
N ALA A 149 -5.36 -5.15 12.45
CA ALA A 149 -5.44 -6.34 11.60
C ALA A 149 -4.07 -6.79 11.09
N SER A 150 -3.96 -8.05 10.65
CA SER A 150 -2.90 -8.57 9.79
C SER A 150 -3.53 -9.09 8.50
N TRP A 151 -3.48 -8.31 7.45
CA TRP A 151 -4.20 -8.61 6.21
C TRP A 151 -3.31 -8.98 5.02
N GLU A 152 -2.00 -8.72 5.07
CA GLU A 152 -1.04 -8.98 3.98
C GLU A 152 -0.70 -10.49 3.87
N ARG A 153 -1.73 -11.30 3.64
CA ARG A 153 -1.61 -12.77 3.56
C ARG A 153 -2.87 -13.41 2.96
N ALA A 154 -2.75 -14.66 2.51
CA ALA A 154 -3.86 -15.42 1.94
C ALA A 154 -4.99 -15.71 2.96
N ASP A 155 -4.65 -15.89 4.25
CA ASP A 155 -5.59 -16.09 5.36
C ASP A 155 -5.47 -14.93 6.36
N PRO A 156 -6.14 -13.80 6.13
CA PRO A 156 -5.98 -12.59 6.96
C PRO A 156 -6.58 -12.76 8.35
N LYS A 157 -6.01 -12.07 9.34
CA LYS A 157 -6.52 -11.99 10.71
C LYS A 157 -7.14 -10.62 10.94
N LEU A 158 -8.47 -10.59 10.99
CA LEU A 158 -9.30 -9.38 10.92
C LEU A 158 -10.21 -9.26 12.16
N PRO A 159 -9.66 -9.05 13.37
CA PRO A 159 -10.46 -8.90 14.57
C PRO A 159 -11.36 -7.65 14.47
N ASP A 160 -12.54 -7.73 15.08
CA ASP A 160 -13.37 -6.55 15.26
C ASP A 160 -12.79 -5.67 16.38
N THR A 161 -12.47 -4.41 16.05
CA THR A 161 -11.95 -3.37 16.95
C THR A 161 -12.33 -1.98 16.43
N CYS A 162 -12.29 -0.90 17.23
CA CYS A 162 -11.99 -0.81 18.64
C CYS A 162 -13.29 -0.48 19.40
N PHE A 163 -13.61 -1.25 20.46
CA PHE A 163 -14.80 -1.04 21.28
C PHE A 163 -14.46 -0.41 22.65
N CYS A 164 -13.41 0.40 22.72
CA CYS A 164 -13.09 1.15 23.93
C CYS A 164 -14.16 2.23 24.20
N SER A 165 -14.27 2.69 25.44
CA SER A 165 -15.26 3.72 25.84
C SER A 165 -15.20 4.98 24.99
N ARG A 166 -14.00 5.40 24.54
CA ARG A 166 -13.86 6.56 23.62
C ARG A 166 -14.53 6.30 22.28
N CYS A 167 -14.33 5.11 21.68
CA CYS A 167 -14.95 4.76 20.39
C CYS A 167 -16.47 4.67 20.53
N LEU A 168 -16.97 4.04 21.61
CA LEU A 168 -18.40 3.90 21.85
C LEU A 168 -19.07 5.28 22.02
N GLY A 169 -18.55 6.10 22.94
CA GLY A 169 -19.11 7.42 23.21
C GLY A 169 -19.04 8.36 22.00
N ARG A 170 -17.93 8.31 21.25
CA ARG A 170 -17.79 9.12 20.04
C ARG A 170 -18.70 8.64 18.91
N PHE A 171 -18.97 7.35 18.80
CA PHE A 171 -19.97 6.85 17.86
C PHE A 171 -21.36 7.40 18.17
N GLU A 172 -21.77 7.39 19.44
CA GLU A 172 -23.05 7.98 19.87
C GLU A 172 -23.11 9.47 19.56
N GLU A 173 -22.06 10.21 19.89
CA GLU A 173 -21.96 11.66 19.64
C GLU A 173 -22.03 11.99 18.13
N ASP A 174 -21.23 11.29 17.31
CA ASP A 174 -21.10 11.57 15.87
C ASP A 174 -22.36 11.12 15.08
N THR A 175 -23.09 10.08 15.54
CA THR A 175 -24.19 9.47 14.77
C THR A 175 -25.59 9.73 15.36
N GLY A 176 -25.66 10.18 16.60
CA GLY A 176 -26.92 10.28 17.34
C GLY A 176 -27.55 8.91 17.67
N THR A 177 -26.82 7.82 17.51
CA THR A 177 -27.29 6.47 17.84
C THR A 177 -27.07 6.21 19.32
N GLU A 178 -28.11 5.94 20.06
CA GLU A 178 -28.03 5.57 21.48
C GLU A 178 -27.67 4.10 21.67
N LEU A 179 -26.65 3.84 22.49
CA LEU A 179 -26.23 2.50 22.90
C LEU A 179 -26.81 2.22 24.29
N ASN A 180 -27.79 1.33 24.35
CA ASN A 180 -28.58 1.05 25.58
C ASN A 180 -28.03 -0.13 26.40
N GLY A 181 -26.84 -0.67 26.08
CA GLY A 181 -26.21 -1.73 26.84
C GLY A 181 -25.61 -1.18 28.15
N GLU A 182 -25.73 -1.94 29.23
CA GLU A 182 -25.16 -1.58 30.54
C GLU A 182 -23.63 -1.70 30.57
N THR A 183 -23.07 -2.47 29.64
CA THR A 183 -21.63 -2.77 29.54
C THR A 183 -21.08 -2.50 28.13
N PRO A 184 -19.77 -2.22 27.99
CA PRO A 184 -19.13 -2.11 26.67
C PRO A 184 -19.28 -3.39 25.82
N VAL A 185 -19.41 -4.56 26.44
CA VAL A 185 -19.61 -5.85 25.75
C VAL A 185 -21.00 -5.92 25.11
N GLU A 186 -22.04 -5.50 25.84
CA GLU A 186 -23.41 -5.43 25.30
C GLU A 186 -23.51 -4.42 24.16
N ASN A 187 -22.89 -3.25 24.33
CA ASN A 187 -22.84 -2.22 23.29
C ASN A 187 -22.09 -2.71 22.05
N SER A 188 -20.98 -3.43 22.19
CA SER A 188 -20.27 -4.01 21.06
C SER A 188 -21.10 -5.08 20.34
N ALA A 189 -21.86 -5.87 21.05
CA ALA A 189 -22.78 -6.87 20.47
C ALA A 189 -23.89 -6.18 19.66
N ALA A 190 -24.46 -5.08 20.16
CA ALA A 190 -25.44 -4.26 19.45
C ALA A 190 -24.84 -3.62 18.17
N LEU A 191 -23.60 -3.10 18.26
CA LEU A 191 -22.88 -2.54 17.12
C LEU A 191 -22.59 -3.58 16.04
N LEU A 192 -22.24 -4.80 16.42
CA LEU A 192 -21.95 -5.90 15.49
C LEU A 192 -23.22 -6.58 14.92
N SER A 193 -24.38 -6.27 15.43
CA SER A 193 -25.66 -6.81 14.95
C SER A 193 -26.57 -5.70 14.42
N THR A 194 -27.35 -5.07 15.30
CA THR A 194 -28.39 -4.12 14.95
C THR A 194 -27.84 -2.85 14.30
N HIS A 195 -26.68 -2.35 14.74
CA HIS A 195 -26.09 -1.09 14.27
C HIS A 195 -24.86 -1.31 13.36
N ARG A 196 -24.64 -2.54 12.86
CA ARG A 196 -23.44 -2.90 12.11
C ARG A 196 -23.14 -1.94 10.95
N LYS A 197 -24.16 -1.59 10.16
CA LYS A 197 -23.98 -0.70 9.01
C LYS A 197 -23.52 0.71 9.43
N ALA A 198 -24.14 1.28 10.46
CA ALA A 198 -23.77 2.58 10.99
C ALA A 198 -22.36 2.55 11.61
N TRP A 199 -22.04 1.51 12.35
CA TRP A 199 -20.72 1.30 12.95
C TRP A 199 -19.61 1.18 11.92
N THR A 200 -19.82 0.36 10.87
CA THR A 200 -18.88 0.22 9.75
C THR A 200 -18.62 1.56 9.07
N ARG A 201 -19.70 2.30 8.74
CA ARG A 201 -19.60 3.61 8.12
C ARG A 201 -18.82 4.59 9.00
N TRP A 202 -19.17 4.71 10.25
CA TRP A 202 -18.53 5.61 11.19
C TRP A 202 -17.02 5.34 11.34
N ARG A 203 -16.62 4.05 11.43
CA ARG A 203 -15.18 3.70 11.49
C ARG A 203 -14.43 4.14 10.23
N ALA A 204 -15.03 3.95 9.07
CA ALA A 204 -14.45 4.40 7.81
C ALA A 204 -14.36 5.94 7.75
N ASP A 205 -15.36 6.65 8.26
CA ASP A 205 -15.34 8.11 8.36
C ASP A 205 -14.27 8.62 9.32
N VAL A 206 -14.05 7.95 10.46
CA VAL A 206 -12.94 8.26 11.38
C VAL A 206 -11.59 8.16 10.67
N LEU A 207 -11.33 7.08 9.92
CA LEU A 207 -10.08 6.90 9.19
C LEU A 207 -9.95 7.89 8.03
N THR A 208 -11.01 8.15 7.29
CA THR A 208 -11.03 9.19 6.24
C THR A 208 -10.75 10.57 6.82
N GLY A 209 -11.24 10.85 8.04
CA GLY A 209 -10.94 12.09 8.76
C GLY A 209 -9.45 12.27 9.14
N TRP A 210 -8.68 11.18 9.29
CA TRP A 210 -7.23 11.26 9.42
C TRP A 210 -6.59 11.66 8.10
N VAL A 211 -6.98 11.04 6.99
CA VAL A 211 -6.45 11.36 5.65
C VAL A 211 -6.70 12.83 5.32
N HIS A 212 -7.89 13.35 5.62
CA HIS A 212 -8.21 14.76 5.45
C HIS A 212 -7.27 15.67 6.24
N GLN A 213 -6.96 15.35 7.51
CA GLN A 213 -6.03 16.16 8.30
C GLN A 213 -4.58 16.08 7.74
N PHE A 214 -4.11 14.91 7.32
CA PHE A 214 -2.83 14.81 6.65
C PHE A 214 -2.78 15.66 5.36
N ARG A 215 -3.84 15.66 4.56
CA ARG A 215 -3.99 16.52 3.38
C ARG A 215 -3.86 18.01 3.74
N GLN A 216 -4.58 18.47 4.77
CA GLN A 216 -4.51 19.88 5.22
C GLN A 216 -3.10 20.27 5.67
N ILE A 217 -2.39 19.39 6.40
CA ILE A 217 -1.02 19.64 6.81
C ILE A 217 -0.11 19.72 5.58
N LEU A 218 -0.22 18.78 4.64
CA LEU A 218 0.59 18.75 3.43
C LEU A 218 0.37 19.99 2.59
N ASP A 219 -0.89 20.41 2.36
CA ASP A 219 -1.23 21.61 1.59
C ASP A 219 -0.66 22.89 2.22
N SER A 220 -0.64 22.96 3.55
CA SER A 220 -0.10 24.13 4.27
C SER A 220 1.42 24.16 4.37
N THR A 221 2.09 23.01 4.30
CA THR A 221 3.53 22.87 4.53
C THR A 221 4.31 22.69 3.24
N ARG A 222 3.81 21.83 2.34
CA ARG A 222 4.46 21.47 1.07
C ARG A 222 3.43 21.18 -0.03
N PRO A 223 2.75 22.20 -0.56
CA PRO A 223 1.59 22.05 -1.47
C PRO A 223 1.92 21.36 -2.79
N SER A 224 3.19 21.29 -3.19
CA SER A 224 3.63 20.58 -4.41
C SER A 224 3.88 19.08 -4.20
N ALA A 225 3.93 18.61 -2.94
CA ALA A 225 4.14 17.20 -2.64
C ALA A 225 2.85 16.40 -2.83
N LEU A 226 3.00 15.12 -3.18
CA LEU A 226 1.87 14.21 -3.35
C LEU A 226 1.51 13.54 -2.02
N LEU A 227 0.21 13.33 -1.80
CA LEU A 227 -0.30 12.44 -0.77
C LEU A 227 -0.70 11.11 -1.41
N GLY A 228 0.03 10.06 -1.10
CA GLY A 228 -0.29 8.70 -1.51
C GLY A 228 -0.81 7.86 -0.34
N THR A 229 -1.38 6.70 -0.65
CA THR A 229 -1.75 5.71 0.37
C THR A 229 -1.39 4.30 -0.11
N PHE A 230 -0.76 3.51 0.76
CA PHE A 230 -0.69 2.06 0.62
C PHE A 230 -1.98 1.45 1.18
N HIS A 231 -2.53 0.50 0.46
CA HIS A 231 -3.76 -0.17 0.90
C HIS A 231 -3.85 -1.60 0.36
N ASN A 232 -4.73 -2.40 0.95
CA ASN A 232 -5.01 -3.74 0.47
C ASN A 232 -5.54 -3.70 -0.97
N PRO A 233 -5.29 -4.73 -1.77
CA PRO A 233 -5.73 -4.77 -3.16
C PRO A 233 -7.18 -5.23 -3.34
N TRP A 234 -7.90 -5.50 -2.24
CA TRP A 234 -9.20 -6.17 -2.25
C TRP A 234 -10.31 -5.35 -2.89
N THR A 235 -11.13 -6.04 -3.65
CA THR A 235 -12.42 -5.55 -4.15
C THR A 235 -13.46 -5.46 -3.02
N ASP A 236 -14.67 -5.02 -3.33
CA ASP A 236 -15.77 -4.98 -2.35
C ASP A 236 -16.24 -6.39 -1.94
N ASP A 237 -16.01 -7.40 -2.78
CA ASP A 237 -16.45 -8.78 -2.52
C ASP A 237 -15.35 -9.62 -1.83
N ASP A 238 -14.10 -9.23 -1.93
CA ASP A 238 -12.99 -9.96 -1.34
C ASP A 238 -13.12 -10.00 0.19
N GLN A 239 -12.84 -11.18 0.76
CA GLN A 239 -12.91 -11.41 2.21
C GLN A 239 -14.27 -10.97 2.83
N GLY A 240 -15.36 -11.08 2.06
CA GLY A 240 -16.70 -10.72 2.51
C GLY A 240 -16.90 -9.21 2.79
N GLY A 241 -16.25 -8.35 2.02
CA GLY A 241 -16.34 -6.89 2.18
C GLY A 241 -15.42 -6.31 3.26
N ALA A 242 -14.42 -7.07 3.67
CA ALA A 242 -13.56 -6.74 4.83
C ALA A 242 -12.78 -5.42 4.65
N ARG A 243 -12.55 -4.95 3.42
CA ARG A 243 -11.86 -3.67 3.20
C ARG A 243 -12.54 -2.53 3.96
N ILE A 244 -13.85 -2.42 3.88
CA ILE A 244 -14.61 -1.41 4.63
C ILE A 244 -15.02 -1.95 6.00
N ASP A 245 -15.60 -3.16 6.04
CA ASP A 245 -16.23 -3.69 7.27
C ASP A 245 -15.22 -4.01 8.38
N LYS A 246 -14.01 -4.44 8.05
CA LYS A 246 -12.98 -4.79 9.03
C LYS A 246 -11.86 -3.76 9.11
N LEU A 247 -11.35 -3.32 7.97
CA LEU A 247 -10.20 -2.44 7.92
C LEU A 247 -10.59 -0.94 7.99
N GLY A 248 -11.85 -0.59 7.69
CA GLY A 248 -12.32 0.80 7.68
C GLY A 248 -11.75 1.62 6.50
N ILE A 249 -11.30 0.97 5.44
CA ILE A 249 -10.71 1.63 4.27
C ILE A 249 -11.82 1.95 3.26
N ASP A 250 -12.24 3.21 3.19
CA ASP A 250 -13.15 3.74 2.18
C ASP A 250 -12.35 4.52 1.14
N LEU A 251 -11.93 3.84 0.07
CA LEU A 251 -11.12 4.43 -0.99
C LEU A 251 -11.88 5.54 -1.74
N TRP A 252 -13.21 5.40 -1.89
CA TRP A 252 -14.03 6.40 -2.54
C TRP A 252 -14.06 7.72 -1.75
N ALA A 253 -14.30 7.65 -0.44
CA ALA A 253 -14.29 8.84 0.42
C ALA A 253 -12.88 9.47 0.50
N GLN A 254 -11.83 8.65 0.51
CA GLN A 254 -10.43 9.11 0.54
C GLN A 254 -9.99 9.76 -0.78
N ALA A 255 -10.62 9.45 -1.92
CA ALA A 255 -10.27 10.03 -3.23
C ALA A 255 -10.41 11.56 -3.28
N ALA A 256 -11.16 12.16 -2.36
CA ALA A 256 -11.23 13.62 -2.20
C ALA A 256 -9.87 14.23 -1.78
N TYR A 257 -9.03 13.46 -1.07
CA TYR A 257 -7.83 13.95 -0.36
C TYR A 257 -6.53 13.33 -0.87
N VAL A 258 -6.57 12.13 -1.47
CA VAL A 258 -5.41 11.37 -1.94
C VAL A 258 -5.10 11.69 -3.40
N ASP A 259 -3.83 11.85 -3.76
CA ASP A 259 -3.38 12.04 -5.14
C ASP A 259 -3.07 10.70 -5.82
N VAL A 260 -2.58 9.72 -5.03
CA VAL A 260 -2.11 8.44 -5.58
C VAL A 260 -2.57 7.28 -4.70
N PHE A 261 -3.30 6.36 -5.30
CA PHE A 261 -3.63 5.08 -4.71
C PHE A 261 -2.59 4.03 -5.07
N SER A 262 -2.04 3.36 -4.08
CA SER A 262 -1.05 2.30 -4.26
C SER A 262 -1.56 0.99 -3.65
N PRO A 263 -2.37 0.24 -4.42
CA PRO A 263 -2.75 -1.10 -4.01
C PRO A 263 -1.50 -1.97 -3.90
N MET A 264 -1.51 -2.92 -2.96
CA MET A 264 -0.44 -3.87 -2.70
C MET A 264 -0.79 -5.28 -3.21
N PRO A 265 -0.89 -5.54 -4.53
CA PRO A 265 -1.22 -6.84 -5.07
C PRO A 265 -0.01 -7.79 -5.01
N TYR A 266 0.40 -8.18 -3.81
CA TYR A 266 1.48 -9.12 -3.56
C TYR A 266 1.03 -10.55 -3.90
N HIS A 267 0.97 -10.86 -5.19
CA HIS A 267 0.32 -12.07 -5.71
C HIS A 267 0.79 -13.36 -5.03
N ALA A 268 2.09 -13.55 -4.86
CA ALA A 268 2.60 -14.75 -4.21
C ALA A 268 2.27 -14.79 -2.71
N ARG A 269 2.30 -13.64 -2.02
CA ARG A 269 1.94 -13.52 -0.61
C ARG A 269 0.46 -13.78 -0.35
N PHE A 270 -0.41 -13.43 -1.29
CA PHE A 270 -1.86 -13.61 -1.20
C PHE A 270 -2.36 -14.96 -1.75
N GLY A 271 -1.44 -15.89 -2.10
CA GLY A 271 -1.80 -17.22 -2.59
C GLY A 271 -2.08 -17.30 -4.10
N HIS A 272 -1.66 -16.28 -4.85
CA HIS A 272 -1.81 -16.19 -6.31
C HIS A 272 -0.48 -16.36 -7.05
N ALA A 273 0.51 -17.09 -6.48
CA ALA A 273 1.85 -17.24 -7.06
C ALA A 273 1.83 -17.77 -8.50
N ALA A 274 0.87 -18.65 -8.83
CA ALA A 274 0.69 -19.19 -10.19
C ALA A 274 -0.16 -18.30 -11.11
N ASP A 275 -0.71 -17.20 -10.60
CA ASP A 275 -1.66 -16.31 -11.31
C ASP A 275 -1.25 -14.83 -11.19
N PRO A 276 -0.14 -14.39 -11.81
CA PRO A 276 0.27 -12.98 -11.78
C PRO A 276 -0.72 -12.03 -12.46
N GLU A 277 -1.65 -12.51 -13.29
CA GLU A 277 -2.72 -11.71 -13.87
C GLU A 277 -3.68 -11.14 -12.82
N TRP A 278 -3.78 -11.77 -11.63
CA TRP A 278 -4.51 -11.24 -10.50
C TRP A 278 -4.10 -9.79 -10.18
N ILE A 279 -2.81 -9.42 -10.38
CA ILE A 279 -2.30 -8.06 -10.18
C ILE A 279 -3.09 -7.05 -11.03
N SER A 280 -3.19 -7.28 -12.34
CA SER A 280 -3.89 -6.35 -13.24
C SER A 280 -5.39 -6.33 -12.98
N ARG A 281 -6.01 -7.47 -12.63
CA ARG A 281 -7.43 -7.49 -12.26
C ARG A 281 -7.75 -6.60 -11.05
N GLN A 282 -6.88 -6.57 -10.03
CA GLN A 282 -7.06 -5.70 -8.87
C GLN A 282 -6.86 -4.22 -9.23
N VAL A 283 -5.90 -3.90 -10.09
CA VAL A 283 -5.64 -2.54 -10.57
C VAL A 283 -6.79 -2.03 -11.45
N GLU A 284 -7.29 -2.86 -12.36
CA GLU A 284 -8.43 -2.54 -13.23
C GLU A 284 -9.72 -2.35 -12.45
N TRP A 285 -9.96 -3.21 -11.44
CA TRP A 285 -11.09 -3.04 -10.52
C TRP A 285 -11.01 -1.68 -9.80
N LEU A 286 -9.85 -1.32 -9.26
CA LEU A 286 -9.66 -0.06 -8.54
C LEU A 286 -9.89 1.15 -9.46
N GLY A 287 -9.38 1.09 -10.70
CA GLY A 287 -9.63 2.12 -11.71
C GLY A 287 -11.12 2.31 -11.99
N SER A 288 -11.82 1.21 -12.25
CA SER A 288 -13.27 1.21 -12.48
C SER A 288 -14.04 1.71 -11.26
N TYR A 289 -13.64 1.30 -10.06
CA TYR A 289 -14.27 1.69 -8.79
C TYR A 289 -14.15 3.19 -8.51
N LEU A 290 -12.99 3.80 -8.81
CA LEU A 290 -12.72 5.21 -8.54
C LEU A 290 -12.94 6.13 -9.75
N GLY A 291 -13.21 5.58 -10.95
CA GLY A 291 -13.31 6.36 -12.18
C GLY A 291 -11.96 6.91 -12.62
N ILE A 292 -10.88 6.11 -12.49
CA ILE A 292 -9.53 6.46 -12.92
C ILE A 292 -9.19 5.68 -14.18
N ASP A 293 -8.96 6.36 -15.29
CA ASP A 293 -8.67 5.76 -16.60
C ASP A 293 -7.16 5.67 -16.90
N GLY A 294 -6.32 6.32 -16.09
CA GLY A 294 -4.86 6.37 -16.28
C GLY A 294 -4.43 7.33 -17.38
N VAL A 295 -5.20 8.38 -17.62
CA VAL A 295 -4.88 9.42 -18.61
C VAL A 295 -4.17 10.62 -17.96
N PRO A 296 -3.38 11.40 -18.74
CA PRO A 296 -2.72 12.58 -18.23
C PRO A 296 -3.70 13.65 -17.72
N GLY A 297 -3.40 14.23 -16.55
CA GLY A 297 -4.19 15.32 -15.97
C GLY A 297 -5.28 14.89 -15.01
N GLU A 298 -5.49 13.59 -14.81
CA GLU A 298 -6.38 13.08 -13.75
C GLU A 298 -5.91 13.52 -12.36
N LYS A 299 -6.90 13.83 -11.51
CA LYS A 299 -6.65 14.20 -10.12
C LYS A 299 -6.02 13.03 -9.35
N ASN A 300 -6.63 11.86 -9.47
CA ASN A 300 -6.18 10.65 -8.78
C ASN A 300 -5.44 9.74 -9.76
N ARG A 301 -4.47 8.99 -9.24
CA ARG A 301 -3.61 8.08 -10.01
C ARG A 301 -3.48 6.75 -9.30
N ILE A 302 -3.17 5.69 -10.04
CA ILE A 302 -2.91 4.37 -9.49
C ILE A 302 -1.46 4.00 -9.78
N TRP A 303 -0.68 3.76 -8.70
CA TRP A 303 0.69 3.26 -8.77
C TRP A 303 0.79 2.02 -7.88
N PRO A 304 0.52 0.82 -8.41
CA PRO A 304 0.60 -0.39 -7.61
C PRO A 304 2.02 -0.67 -7.15
N ILE A 305 2.14 -1.28 -5.97
CA ILE A 305 3.40 -1.83 -5.49
C ILE A 305 3.35 -3.35 -5.65
N VAL A 306 4.20 -3.90 -6.53
CA VAL A 306 4.18 -5.31 -6.90
C VAL A 306 5.28 -6.10 -6.21
N GLN A 307 4.99 -7.34 -5.86
CA GLN A 307 5.93 -8.21 -5.19
C GLN A 307 6.93 -8.82 -6.18
N ILE A 308 8.22 -8.54 -5.96
CA ILE A 308 9.34 -9.19 -6.67
C ILE A 308 10.19 -10.01 -5.68
N SER A 309 10.14 -9.66 -4.41
CA SER A 309 10.86 -10.36 -3.34
C SER A 309 10.15 -11.65 -2.93
N ASP A 310 10.92 -12.61 -2.42
CA ASP A 310 10.42 -13.83 -1.84
C ASP A 310 9.90 -13.53 -0.42
N TRP A 311 8.58 -13.37 -0.32
CA TRP A 311 7.85 -13.15 0.91
C TRP A 311 6.51 -13.88 0.86
N GLY A 312 6.35 -14.94 1.63
CA GLY A 312 5.34 -15.97 1.41
C GLY A 312 5.87 -16.99 0.39
N GLU A 313 5.16 -17.20 -0.71
CA GLU A 313 5.71 -18.00 -1.81
C GLU A 313 6.79 -17.24 -2.60
N ALA A 314 7.71 -17.99 -3.20
CA ALA A 314 8.78 -17.40 -4.00
C ALA A 314 8.23 -16.82 -5.31
N VAL A 315 8.82 -15.71 -5.75
CA VAL A 315 8.61 -15.15 -7.08
C VAL A 315 9.79 -15.57 -7.97
N PRO A 316 9.64 -16.53 -8.89
CA PRO A 316 10.75 -16.98 -9.75
C PRO A 316 11.27 -15.85 -10.64
N LEU A 317 12.57 -15.94 -10.99
CA LEU A 317 13.23 -14.94 -11.85
C LEU A 317 12.50 -14.74 -13.18
N GLU A 318 12.04 -15.82 -13.80
CA GLU A 318 11.32 -15.84 -15.07
C GLU A 318 9.94 -15.16 -14.97
N GLN A 319 9.36 -15.06 -13.78
CA GLN A 319 8.07 -14.42 -13.55
C GLN A 319 8.20 -12.89 -13.40
N VAL A 320 9.39 -12.36 -13.07
CA VAL A 320 9.59 -10.93 -12.83
C VAL A 320 9.07 -10.03 -13.96
N PRO A 321 9.35 -10.31 -15.27
CA PRO A 321 8.78 -9.49 -16.34
C PRO A 321 7.26 -9.53 -16.40
N THR A 322 6.64 -10.69 -16.15
CA THR A 322 5.18 -10.86 -16.16
C THR A 322 4.52 -10.08 -15.02
N VAL A 323 5.07 -10.14 -13.82
CA VAL A 323 4.59 -9.36 -12.66
C VAL A 323 4.62 -7.86 -12.95
N LEU A 324 5.72 -7.37 -13.52
CA LEU A 324 5.86 -5.96 -13.88
C LEU A 324 4.93 -5.58 -15.06
N ASP A 325 4.72 -6.49 -16.01
CA ASP A 325 3.77 -6.29 -17.11
C ASP A 325 2.36 -6.05 -16.56
N HIS A 326 1.87 -6.91 -15.68
CA HIS A 326 0.56 -6.74 -15.05
C HIS A 326 0.48 -5.50 -14.16
N GLY A 327 1.55 -5.16 -13.42
CA GLY A 327 1.60 -3.96 -12.57
C GLY A 327 1.66 -2.64 -13.33
N THR A 328 1.90 -2.68 -14.65
CA THR A 328 2.01 -1.48 -15.50
C THR A 328 0.91 -1.37 -16.56
N ARG A 329 -0.10 -2.23 -16.52
CA ARG A 329 -1.26 -2.12 -17.40
C ARG A 329 -2.15 -0.94 -16.98
N THR A 330 -2.75 -0.30 -17.95
CA THR A 330 -3.78 0.73 -17.70
C THR A 330 -4.84 0.18 -16.74
N PRO A 331 -5.29 0.94 -15.73
CA PRO A 331 -5.07 2.38 -15.53
C PRO A 331 -3.83 2.77 -14.69
N ALA A 332 -2.88 1.87 -14.44
CA ALA A 332 -1.67 2.22 -13.70
C ALA A 332 -0.79 3.21 -14.49
N THR A 333 -0.44 4.36 -13.88
CA THR A 333 0.45 5.37 -14.45
C THR A 333 1.83 5.39 -13.79
N GLY A 334 2.07 4.46 -12.90
CA GLY A 334 3.35 4.20 -12.24
C GLY A 334 3.35 2.81 -11.63
N VAL A 335 4.52 2.33 -11.25
CA VAL A 335 4.71 1.06 -10.56
C VAL A 335 5.88 1.16 -9.60
N MET A 336 5.80 0.50 -8.46
CA MET A 336 6.93 0.29 -7.57
C MET A 336 7.10 -1.18 -7.23
N ILE A 337 8.33 -1.58 -6.93
CA ILE A 337 8.65 -2.96 -6.55
C ILE A 337 8.81 -3.08 -5.05
N PHE A 338 8.25 -4.12 -4.47
CA PHE A 338 8.43 -4.56 -3.09
C PHE A 338 9.39 -5.73 -3.02
N ALA A 339 10.44 -5.71 -2.23
CA ALA A 339 11.05 -4.61 -1.53
C ALA A 339 12.58 -4.72 -1.69
N TRP A 340 13.28 -3.58 -1.71
CA TRP A 340 14.73 -3.55 -1.93
C TRP A 340 15.51 -4.40 -0.93
N GLY A 341 15.13 -4.36 0.34
CA GLY A 341 15.83 -5.10 1.41
C GLY A 341 15.99 -6.60 1.14
N SER A 342 15.04 -7.23 0.46
CA SER A 342 15.12 -8.64 0.02
C SER A 342 15.75 -8.75 -1.37
N LEU A 343 15.34 -7.87 -2.30
CA LEU A 343 15.73 -7.93 -3.71
C LEU A 343 17.24 -7.76 -3.90
N ARG A 344 17.90 -6.93 -3.09
CA ARG A 344 19.36 -6.70 -3.14
C ARG A 344 20.20 -7.97 -3.00
N LYS A 345 19.62 -9.04 -2.44
CA LYS A 345 20.25 -10.36 -2.31
C LYS A 345 20.14 -11.21 -3.58
N HIS A 346 19.42 -10.74 -4.60
CA HIS A 346 19.10 -11.46 -5.82
C HIS A 346 19.48 -10.65 -7.08
N PRO A 347 20.79 -10.47 -7.39
CA PRO A 347 21.23 -9.66 -8.53
C PRO A 347 20.53 -9.98 -9.86
N PRO A 348 20.23 -11.25 -10.23
CA PRO A 348 19.51 -11.54 -11.46
C PRO A 348 18.10 -10.91 -11.51
N LYS A 349 17.37 -10.84 -10.38
CA LYS A 349 16.06 -10.17 -10.32
C LYS A 349 16.20 -8.65 -10.48
N ILE A 350 17.25 -8.04 -9.88
CA ILE A 350 17.54 -6.61 -10.05
C ILE A 350 17.75 -6.31 -11.54
N GLU A 351 18.57 -7.12 -12.24
CA GLU A 351 18.80 -6.94 -13.66
C GLU A 351 17.53 -7.13 -14.50
N ALA A 352 16.65 -8.07 -14.12
CA ALA A 352 15.36 -8.27 -14.80
C ALA A 352 14.45 -7.04 -14.64
N VAL A 353 14.34 -6.48 -13.42
CA VAL A 353 13.61 -5.23 -13.16
C VAL A 353 14.18 -4.09 -14.00
N GLY A 354 15.50 -3.89 -13.99
CA GLY A 354 16.15 -2.84 -14.77
C GLY A 354 15.92 -2.97 -16.27
N ARG A 355 16.01 -4.20 -16.82
CA ARG A 355 15.67 -4.43 -18.25
C ARG A 355 14.23 -4.02 -18.55
N PHE A 356 13.27 -4.44 -17.71
CA PHE A 356 11.85 -4.09 -17.90
C PHE A 356 11.63 -2.59 -17.81
N TYR A 357 12.12 -1.92 -16.76
CA TYR A 357 11.93 -0.49 -16.56
C TYR A 357 12.47 0.36 -17.72
N ARG A 358 13.60 -0.05 -18.32
CA ARG A 358 14.12 0.63 -19.52
C ARG A 358 13.20 0.51 -20.74
N THR A 359 12.46 -0.59 -20.89
CA THR A 359 11.52 -0.72 -22.02
C THR A 359 10.35 0.26 -21.92
N LEU A 360 9.99 0.68 -20.69
CA LEU A 360 8.90 1.64 -20.46
C LEU A 360 9.27 3.09 -20.83
N GLN A 361 10.55 3.40 -20.95
CA GLN A 361 11.01 4.77 -21.22
C GLN A 361 10.78 5.24 -22.66
N GLY A 362 10.47 4.32 -23.58
CA GLY A 362 10.52 4.61 -25.03
C GLY A 362 11.99 4.73 -25.51
N ARG A 363 12.22 4.57 -26.82
CA ARG A 363 13.50 4.87 -27.45
C ARG A 363 13.55 6.32 -27.86
#